data_e715f0d544379f72f97a33272744a44a
#
_entry.id   e715f0d544379f72f97a33272744a44a
#
_cell.length_a   1.000
_cell.length_b   1.000
_cell.length_c   1.000
_cell.angle_alpha   90.00
_cell.angle_beta   90.00
_cell.angle_gamma   90.00
#
_symmetry.space_group_name_H-M   'P 1'
#
loop_
_entity.id
_entity.type
_entity.pdbx_description
1 polymer ?
#
loop_
_entity_poly.entity_id
_entity_poly.type
_entity_poly.pdbx_seq_one_letter_code
_entity_poly.pdbx_strand_id
1 'polypeptide(L)'
;MQRDLADANSTITAVQGVRVGHWTEHRALTGCTVVLCDGRAVAAVDVRGGGPGTRETDLLAPGRLVRRIDAVLLTGGSAFGLAAADGVMRWLEEGGLGYDTGVARVPIVPAAVVFDLGVGDQHVRPGPDAGYAACEAASAAPVAEGDGGAGTGATVGKWAGPQYAMKGGLGSNHIDPNARLCMSSAVTGFMSTYGVDEPAGTFTDL
;
A
#
# COMPACT_ATOMS: atom_id res chain seq x y z
N MET A 1 35.54 5.12 -13.21
CA MET A 1 34.64 3.96 -13.44
C MET A 1 33.25 4.45 -13.12
N GLN A 2 32.60 5.07 -14.13
CA GLN A 2 31.20 5.50 -14.05
C GLN A 2 30.35 4.23 -14.04
N ARG A 3 29.67 3.92 -12.93
CA ARG A 3 28.60 2.92 -12.95
C ARG A 3 27.47 3.50 -13.81
N ASP A 4 27.04 2.75 -14.79
CA ASP A 4 25.80 3.01 -15.52
C ASP A 4 24.65 2.99 -14.53
N LEU A 5 24.16 4.17 -14.14
CA LEU A 5 23.05 4.36 -13.23
C LEU A 5 21.70 4.06 -13.89
N ALA A 6 21.69 3.64 -15.15
CA ALA A 6 20.48 3.42 -15.94
C ALA A 6 19.77 2.09 -15.70
N ASP A 7 20.39 1.11 -15.00
CA ASP A 7 19.85 -0.24 -14.78
C ASP A 7 19.62 -0.61 -13.31
N ALA A 8 19.84 0.31 -12.37
CA ALA A 8 19.59 0.02 -10.96
C ALA A 8 18.10 0.19 -10.65
N ASN A 9 17.45 -0.84 -10.09
CA ASN A 9 16.11 -0.74 -9.55
C ASN A 9 16.04 0.40 -8.52
N SER A 10 15.34 1.49 -8.83
CA SER A 10 15.17 2.66 -7.96
C SER A 10 13.89 2.60 -7.13
N THR A 11 13.11 1.52 -7.25
CA THR A 11 11.84 1.34 -6.54
C THR A 11 12.05 0.62 -5.19
N ILE A 12 11.01 0.57 -4.35
CA ILE A 12 11.04 -0.08 -3.02
C ILE A 12 11.51 -1.54 -3.07
N THR A 13 11.32 -2.22 -4.20
CA THR A 13 11.75 -3.61 -4.40
C THR A 13 13.27 -3.77 -4.54
N ALA A 14 14.04 -2.67 -4.58
CA ALA A 14 15.48 -2.72 -4.41
C ALA A 14 15.88 -3.14 -2.97
N VAL A 15 14.98 -2.99 -2.01
CA VAL A 15 15.18 -3.48 -0.64
C VAL A 15 14.98 -4.99 -0.63
N GLN A 16 16.01 -5.72 -0.20
CA GLN A 16 15.96 -7.18 -0.12
C GLN A 16 14.82 -7.64 0.81
N GLY A 17 13.99 -8.58 0.34
CA GLY A 17 12.85 -9.11 1.09
C GLY A 17 11.58 -8.30 0.92
N VAL A 18 11.58 -7.29 0.05
CA VAL A 18 10.36 -6.57 -0.34
C VAL A 18 9.91 -7.02 -1.72
N ARG A 19 8.63 -7.40 -1.83
CA ARG A 19 7.96 -7.72 -3.09
C ARG A 19 6.69 -6.91 -3.21
N VAL A 20 6.38 -6.44 -4.42
CA VAL A 20 5.18 -5.65 -4.69
C VAL A 20 4.34 -6.32 -5.77
N GLY A 21 3.03 -6.35 -5.55
CA GLY A 21 2.09 -6.86 -6.52
C GLY A 21 0.84 -6.00 -6.60
N HIS A 22 0.21 -6.02 -7.77
CA HIS A 22 -0.96 -5.21 -8.08
C HIS A 22 -2.11 -6.08 -8.58
N TRP A 23 -3.31 -5.71 -8.20
CA TRP A 23 -4.53 -6.06 -8.91
C TRP A 23 -5.17 -4.76 -9.43
N THR A 24 -5.54 -4.74 -10.71
CA THR A 24 -6.05 -3.54 -11.38
C THR A 24 -7.31 -3.84 -12.15
N GLU A 25 -8.37 -3.07 -11.92
CA GLU A 25 -9.60 -3.11 -12.72
C GLU A 25 -9.71 -1.80 -13.53
N HIS A 26 -9.18 -1.84 -14.76
CA HIS A 26 -9.10 -0.66 -15.62
C HIS A 26 -10.44 -0.10 -16.05
N ARG A 27 -11.49 -0.94 -16.17
CA ARG A 27 -12.84 -0.47 -16.58
C ARG A 27 -13.52 0.28 -15.45
N ALA A 28 -13.35 -0.19 -14.23
CA ALA A 28 -13.92 0.44 -13.05
C ALA A 28 -13.03 1.50 -12.43
N LEU A 29 -11.81 1.69 -12.94
CA LEU A 29 -10.80 2.65 -12.48
C LEU A 29 -10.49 2.50 -10.98
N THR A 30 -10.27 1.27 -10.54
CA THR A 30 -9.90 0.94 -9.16
C THR A 30 -8.87 -0.19 -9.12
N GLY A 31 -8.27 -0.44 -7.98
CA GLY A 31 -7.32 -1.51 -7.81
C GLY A 31 -6.68 -1.52 -6.42
N CYS A 32 -5.84 -2.50 -6.15
CA CYS A 32 -5.07 -2.57 -4.93
C CYS A 32 -3.61 -2.97 -5.18
N THR A 33 -2.75 -2.58 -4.25
CA THR A 33 -1.32 -2.85 -4.26
C THR A 33 -0.95 -3.46 -2.93
N VAL A 34 -0.29 -4.61 -2.96
CA VAL A 34 0.30 -5.23 -1.77
C VAL A 34 1.81 -5.06 -1.78
N VAL A 35 2.36 -4.72 -0.63
CA VAL A 35 3.79 -4.78 -0.34
C VAL A 35 4.01 -5.92 0.63
N LEU A 36 4.62 -7.01 0.17
CA LEU A 36 4.96 -8.17 0.99
C LEU A 36 6.33 -7.98 1.63
N CYS A 37 6.44 -8.31 2.92
CA CYS A 37 7.67 -8.20 3.71
C CYS A 37 8.18 -9.59 4.05
N ASP A 38 9.07 -10.15 3.22
CA ASP A 38 9.67 -11.46 3.46
C ASP A 38 10.53 -11.41 4.75
N GLY A 39 10.25 -12.31 5.70
CA GLY A 39 10.94 -12.31 6.99
C GLY A 39 10.35 -11.34 8.02
N ARG A 40 9.24 -10.68 7.71
CA ARG A 40 8.48 -9.75 8.55
C ARG A 40 9.24 -8.47 8.92
N ALA A 41 8.70 -7.31 8.60
CA ALA A 41 9.28 -5.99 8.85
C ALA A 41 8.76 -5.37 10.16
N VAL A 42 9.58 -4.54 10.80
CA VAL A 42 9.10 -3.57 11.79
C VAL A 42 8.46 -2.42 11.04
N ALA A 43 7.30 -1.99 11.49
CA ALA A 43 6.56 -0.91 10.85
C ALA A 43 6.07 0.11 11.87
N ALA A 44 5.91 1.34 11.39
CA ALA A 44 5.26 2.43 12.10
C ALA A 44 4.26 3.11 11.16
N VAL A 45 3.28 3.78 11.72
CA VAL A 45 2.27 4.52 10.96
C VAL A 45 1.92 5.81 11.67
N ASP A 46 1.64 6.83 10.90
CA ASP A 46 1.04 8.07 11.36
C ASP A 46 -0.29 8.27 10.60
N VAL A 47 -1.41 8.23 11.31
CA VAL A 47 -2.76 8.36 10.74
C VAL A 47 -3.29 9.74 11.05
N ARG A 48 -3.41 10.58 10.03
CA ARG A 48 -3.88 11.97 10.12
C ARG A 48 -5.04 12.25 9.17
N GLY A 49 -5.65 13.43 9.33
CA GLY A 49 -6.76 13.88 8.51
C GLY A 49 -8.13 13.55 9.10
N GLY A 50 -9.18 14.14 8.53
CA GLY A 50 -10.53 14.09 9.06
C GLY A 50 -11.32 12.82 8.72
N GLY A 51 -10.84 11.98 7.79
CA GLY A 51 -11.54 10.76 7.33
C GLY A 51 -10.59 9.62 7.02
N PRO A 52 -9.78 9.14 7.98
CA PRO A 52 -8.86 8.04 7.73
C PRO A 52 -9.63 6.74 7.45
N GLY A 53 -9.24 6.04 6.38
CA GLY A 53 -9.72 4.71 6.04
C GLY A 53 -8.59 3.72 6.18
N THR A 54 -8.41 3.15 7.38
CA THR A 54 -7.28 2.28 7.71
C THR A 54 -7.73 1.02 8.43
N ARG A 55 -6.86 0.00 8.43
CA ARG A 55 -7.04 -1.27 9.14
C ARG A 55 -5.74 -1.62 9.87
N GLU A 56 -5.85 -2.12 11.12
CA GLU A 56 -4.76 -2.61 11.98
C GLU A 56 -3.63 -1.61 12.27
N THR A 57 -3.85 -0.32 12.07
CA THR A 57 -2.85 0.72 12.33
C THR A 57 -2.56 0.91 13.82
N ASP A 58 -3.53 0.66 14.72
CA ASP A 58 -3.32 0.76 16.17
C ASP A 58 -2.29 -0.25 16.69
N LEU A 59 -2.13 -1.37 15.99
CA LEU A 59 -1.14 -2.39 16.34
C LEU A 59 0.30 -1.89 16.18
N LEU A 60 0.51 -0.90 15.31
CA LEU A 60 1.84 -0.33 15.03
C LEU A 60 2.27 0.72 16.06
N ALA A 61 1.40 1.07 17.02
CA ALA A 61 1.74 2.02 18.07
C ALA A 61 2.82 1.45 19.02
N PRO A 62 3.71 2.29 19.56
CA PRO A 62 4.71 1.86 20.54
C PRO A 62 4.10 1.13 21.73
N GLY A 63 4.77 0.08 22.20
CA GLY A 63 4.31 -0.70 23.36
C GLY A 63 3.29 -1.82 23.05
N ARG A 64 2.91 -2.00 21.80
CA ARG A 64 2.07 -3.13 21.41
C ARG A 64 2.84 -4.46 21.39
N LEU A 65 2.09 -5.56 21.55
CA LEU A 65 2.66 -6.91 21.67
C LEU A 65 3.32 -7.36 20.35
N VAL A 66 2.65 -7.14 19.23
CA VAL A 66 3.12 -7.54 17.90
C VAL A 66 3.90 -6.37 17.30
N ARG A 67 5.17 -6.62 16.98
CA ARG A 67 6.11 -5.59 16.52
C ARG A 67 6.45 -5.68 15.04
N ARG A 68 5.95 -6.71 14.36
CA ARG A 68 6.31 -6.98 12.95
C ARG A 68 5.07 -7.26 12.14
N ILE A 69 5.07 -6.73 10.92
CA ILE A 69 4.04 -6.94 9.92
C ILE A 69 4.50 -7.97 8.87
N ASP A 70 3.55 -8.54 8.16
CA ASP A 70 3.80 -9.48 7.06
C ASP A 70 3.60 -8.80 5.70
N ALA A 71 2.69 -7.83 5.62
CA ALA A 71 2.44 -7.05 4.41
C ALA A 71 1.83 -5.69 4.74
N VAL A 72 1.83 -4.78 3.75
CA VAL A 72 1.04 -3.55 3.74
C VAL A 72 0.12 -3.59 2.52
N LEU A 73 -1.13 -3.19 2.67
CA LEU A 73 -2.09 -3.06 1.58
C LEU A 73 -2.49 -1.61 1.37
N LEU A 74 -2.38 -1.16 0.12
CA LEU A 74 -2.98 0.08 -0.37
C LEU A 74 -4.11 -0.29 -1.31
N THR A 75 -5.30 0.30 -1.18
CA THR A 75 -6.47 -0.16 -1.92
C THR A 75 -7.41 0.97 -2.31
N GLY A 76 -7.95 0.93 -3.52
CA GLY A 76 -9.11 1.72 -3.90
C GLY A 76 -10.39 1.24 -3.21
N GLY A 77 -11.53 1.80 -3.61
CA GLY A 77 -12.85 1.43 -3.07
C GLY A 77 -13.18 2.08 -1.74
N SER A 78 -12.40 3.07 -1.27
CA SER A 78 -12.60 3.68 0.05
C SER A 78 -12.64 2.62 1.17
N ALA A 79 -13.38 2.83 2.24
CA ALA A 79 -13.47 1.88 3.35
C ALA A 79 -13.92 0.46 2.95
N PHE A 80 -14.69 0.33 1.85
CA PHE A 80 -15.08 -0.99 1.32
C PHE A 80 -13.87 -1.80 0.83
N GLY A 81 -12.85 -1.13 0.29
CA GLY A 81 -11.63 -1.78 -0.20
C GLY A 81 -10.79 -2.42 0.90
N LEU A 82 -11.01 -2.07 2.18
CA LEU A 82 -10.33 -2.74 3.30
C LEU A 82 -10.59 -4.25 3.33
N ALA A 83 -11.67 -4.72 2.70
CA ALA A 83 -11.95 -6.15 2.55
C ALA A 83 -10.86 -6.89 1.74
N ALA A 84 -10.10 -6.21 0.90
CA ALA A 84 -9.00 -6.83 0.16
C ALA A 84 -7.91 -7.37 1.09
N ALA A 85 -7.75 -6.80 2.30
CA ALA A 85 -6.80 -7.30 3.29
C ALA A 85 -7.11 -8.73 3.76
N ASP A 86 -8.37 -9.16 3.73
CA ASP A 86 -8.73 -10.55 4.07
C ASP A 86 -8.14 -11.55 3.06
N GLY A 87 -8.09 -11.16 1.78
CA GLY A 87 -7.43 -11.96 0.75
C GLY A 87 -5.92 -12.04 0.91
N VAL A 88 -5.29 -10.93 1.30
CA VAL A 88 -3.86 -10.91 1.63
C VAL A 88 -3.57 -11.80 2.83
N MET A 89 -4.39 -11.73 3.89
CA MET A 89 -4.26 -12.58 5.07
C MET A 89 -4.42 -14.05 4.70
N ARG A 90 -5.42 -14.41 3.89
CA ARG A 90 -5.63 -15.78 3.40
C ARG A 90 -4.39 -16.31 2.67
N TRP A 91 -3.84 -15.53 1.74
CA TRP A 91 -2.65 -15.91 0.99
C TRP A 91 -1.43 -16.15 1.90
N LEU A 92 -1.22 -15.27 2.88
CA LEU A 92 -0.13 -15.37 3.86
C LEU A 92 -0.32 -16.58 4.78
N GLU A 93 -1.54 -16.84 5.25
CA GLU A 93 -1.88 -17.99 6.10
C GLU A 93 -1.64 -19.32 5.37
N GLU A 94 -2.07 -19.44 4.11
CA GLU A 94 -1.82 -20.60 3.25
C GLU A 94 -0.31 -20.84 3.06
N GLY A 95 0.50 -19.75 3.03
CA GLY A 95 1.97 -19.80 3.03
C GLY A 95 2.60 -20.09 4.40
N GLY A 96 1.80 -20.28 5.46
CA GLY A 96 2.28 -20.51 6.83
C GLY A 96 2.94 -19.28 7.46
N LEU A 97 2.63 -18.08 6.96
CA LEU A 97 3.17 -16.78 7.41
C LEU A 97 2.23 -16.15 8.45
N GLY A 98 2.77 -15.28 9.30
CA GLY A 98 1.99 -14.58 10.32
C GLY A 98 2.61 -14.65 11.71
N TYR A 99 2.00 -13.92 12.65
CA TYR A 99 2.33 -13.96 14.06
C TYR A 99 1.88 -15.30 14.67
N ASP A 100 2.79 -15.99 15.33
CA ASP A 100 2.50 -17.28 15.99
C ASP A 100 1.83 -17.03 17.35
N THR A 101 0.58 -17.43 17.47
CA THR A 101 -0.20 -17.35 18.72
C THR A 101 -0.08 -18.59 19.59
N GLY A 102 0.63 -19.60 19.13
CA GLY A 102 0.69 -20.94 19.75
C GLY A 102 -0.49 -21.85 19.35
N VAL A 103 -1.54 -21.33 18.73
CA VAL A 103 -2.69 -22.11 18.20
C VAL A 103 -2.89 -21.91 16.71
N ALA A 104 -2.55 -20.73 16.18
CA ALA A 104 -2.62 -20.40 14.75
C ALA A 104 -1.60 -19.32 14.41
N ARG A 105 -1.27 -19.20 13.12
CA ARG A 105 -0.55 -18.05 12.60
C ARG A 105 -1.54 -17.00 12.14
N VAL A 106 -1.37 -15.76 12.61
CA VAL A 106 -2.23 -14.64 12.28
C VAL A 106 -1.41 -13.62 11.48
N PRO A 107 -1.63 -13.50 10.17
CA PRO A 107 -0.95 -12.50 9.36
C PRO A 107 -1.30 -11.08 9.80
N ILE A 108 -0.31 -10.21 9.85
CA ILE A 108 -0.48 -8.81 10.24
C ILE A 108 -0.38 -7.95 8.97
N VAL A 109 -1.51 -7.36 8.58
CA VAL A 109 -1.66 -6.65 7.29
C VAL A 109 -2.30 -5.28 7.52
N PRO A 110 -1.51 -4.27 7.93
CA PRO A 110 -1.99 -2.90 7.93
C PRO A 110 -2.45 -2.48 6.54
N ALA A 111 -3.55 -1.74 6.47
CA ALA A 111 -4.11 -1.28 5.21
C ALA A 111 -4.54 0.18 5.27
N ALA A 112 -4.47 0.85 4.10
CA ALA A 112 -4.98 2.20 3.90
C ALA A 112 -5.70 2.31 2.55
N VAL A 113 -6.72 3.18 2.49
CA VAL A 113 -7.58 3.30 1.32
C VAL A 113 -7.37 4.57 0.52
N VAL A 114 -7.67 4.49 -0.77
CA VAL A 114 -7.89 5.62 -1.67
C VAL A 114 -9.39 5.81 -1.86
N PHE A 115 -9.88 7.04 -1.79
CA PHE A 115 -11.26 7.36 -2.16
C PHE A 115 -11.34 7.59 -3.68
N ASP A 116 -11.67 6.55 -4.43
CA ASP A 116 -11.79 6.55 -5.88
C ASP A 116 -13.23 6.30 -6.38
N LEU A 117 -14.21 6.21 -5.49
CA LEU A 117 -15.61 5.90 -5.81
C LEU A 117 -16.26 6.90 -6.78
N GLY A 118 -15.73 8.10 -6.90
CA GLY A 118 -16.21 9.14 -7.82
C GLY A 118 -15.51 9.15 -9.18
N VAL A 119 -14.57 8.23 -9.43
CA VAL A 119 -13.73 8.24 -10.64
C VAL A 119 -14.22 7.26 -11.69
N GLY A 120 -14.54 6.03 -11.28
CA GLY A 120 -15.01 4.97 -12.15
C GLY A 120 -16.35 4.40 -11.69
N ASP A 121 -16.48 3.07 -11.71
CA ASP A 121 -17.68 2.39 -11.23
C ASP A 121 -17.60 2.18 -9.71
N GLN A 122 -18.38 2.94 -8.97
CA GLN A 122 -18.44 2.87 -7.51
C GLN A 122 -18.93 1.51 -6.96
N HIS A 123 -19.50 0.65 -7.78
CA HIS A 123 -20.00 -0.67 -7.37
C HIS A 123 -18.93 -1.76 -7.52
N VAL A 124 -17.86 -1.50 -8.25
CA VAL A 124 -16.72 -2.39 -8.41
C VAL A 124 -15.59 -1.91 -7.48
N ARG A 125 -15.20 -2.76 -6.55
CA ARG A 125 -14.23 -2.41 -5.49
C ARG A 125 -13.31 -3.58 -5.22
N PRO A 126 -12.04 -3.33 -4.85
CA PRO A 126 -11.16 -4.41 -4.43
C PRO A 126 -11.72 -5.18 -3.24
N GLY A 127 -11.92 -6.47 -3.41
CA GLY A 127 -12.36 -7.40 -2.37
C GLY A 127 -11.28 -8.43 -2.04
N PRO A 128 -11.60 -9.48 -1.25
CA PRO A 128 -10.63 -10.49 -0.86
C PRO A 128 -9.91 -11.16 -2.04
N ASP A 129 -10.62 -11.45 -3.12
CA ASP A 129 -9.99 -12.08 -4.30
C ASP A 129 -9.02 -11.13 -5.02
N ALA A 130 -9.28 -9.82 -5.01
CA ALA A 130 -8.36 -8.82 -5.53
C ALA A 130 -7.07 -8.74 -4.70
N GLY A 131 -7.18 -8.74 -3.36
CA GLY A 131 -6.03 -8.77 -2.46
C GLY A 131 -5.20 -10.04 -2.62
N TYR A 132 -5.85 -11.19 -2.74
CA TYR A 132 -5.19 -12.47 -3.00
C TYR A 132 -4.43 -12.46 -4.33
N ALA A 133 -5.08 -12.03 -5.42
CA ALA A 133 -4.47 -11.93 -6.74
C ALA A 133 -3.28 -10.94 -6.77
N ALA A 134 -3.35 -9.84 -6.00
CA ALA A 134 -2.23 -8.93 -5.86
C ALA A 134 -1.02 -9.62 -5.20
N CYS A 135 -1.24 -10.52 -4.21
CA CYS A 135 -0.16 -11.32 -3.62
C CYS A 135 0.45 -12.29 -4.62
N GLU A 136 -0.37 -12.96 -5.43
CA GLU A 136 0.13 -13.87 -6.48
C GLU A 136 0.98 -13.15 -7.53
N ALA A 137 0.63 -11.90 -7.86
CA ALA A 137 1.36 -11.07 -8.80
C ALA A 137 2.63 -10.44 -8.20
N ALA A 138 2.87 -10.59 -6.89
CA ALA A 138 3.96 -9.91 -6.21
C ALA A 138 5.34 -10.44 -6.61
N SER A 139 6.22 -9.53 -6.99
CA SER A 139 7.58 -9.82 -7.41
C SER A 139 8.59 -8.80 -6.86
N ALA A 140 9.88 -9.14 -6.94
CA ALA A 140 10.98 -8.25 -6.62
C ALA A 140 11.44 -7.42 -7.85
N ALA A 141 10.74 -7.50 -8.98
CA ALA A 141 11.01 -6.65 -10.13
C ALA A 141 10.72 -5.16 -9.81
N PRO A 142 11.28 -4.20 -10.57
CA PRO A 142 10.93 -2.80 -10.42
C PRO A 142 9.42 -2.59 -10.44
N VAL A 143 8.93 -1.76 -9.51
CA VAL A 143 7.48 -1.52 -9.35
C VAL A 143 6.96 -0.72 -10.53
N ALA A 144 5.86 -1.18 -11.12
CA ALA A 144 5.13 -0.39 -12.11
C ALA A 144 4.41 0.77 -11.40
N GLU A 145 4.78 1.98 -11.75
CA GLU A 145 4.23 3.21 -11.17
C GLU A 145 3.07 3.77 -12.00
N GLY A 146 2.35 4.75 -11.45
CA GLY A 146 1.27 5.45 -12.13
C GLY A 146 -0.09 4.75 -11.95
N ASP A 147 -0.69 4.30 -13.04
CA ASP A 147 -2.09 3.85 -13.11
C ASP A 147 -2.33 2.39 -12.67
N GLY A 148 -1.32 1.73 -12.10
CA GLY A 148 -1.45 0.36 -11.61
C GLY A 148 -1.95 0.26 -10.17
N GLY A 149 -2.62 -0.85 -9.85
CA GLY A 149 -3.04 -1.17 -8.49
C GLY A 149 -3.85 -0.09 -7.82
N ALA A 150 -3.47 0.29 -6.60
CA ALA A 150 -4.12 1.36 -5.85
C ALA A 150 -4.04 2.74 -6.52
N GLY A 151 -3.09 2.94 -7.44
CA GLY A 151 -2.93 4.18 -8.19
C GLY A 151 -3.99 4.39 -9.27
N THR A 152 -4.72 3.33 -9.67
CA THR A 152 -5.63 3.34 -10.83
C THR A 152 -6.73 4.40 -10.72
N GLY A 153 -7.41 4.50 -9.58
CA GLY A 153 -8.44 5.50 -9.33
C GLY A 153 -7.97 6.71 -8.53
N ALA A 154 -6.66 6.80 -8.24
CA ALA A 154 -6.14 7.86 -7.41
C ALA A 154 -6.25 9.24 -8.07
N THR A 155 -6.74 10.23 -7.32
CA THR A 155 -6.83 11.63 -7.75
C THR A 155 -6.37 12.57 -6.64
N VAL A 156 -5.75 13.68 -7.04
CA VAL A 156 -5.24 14.75 -6.16
C VAL A 156 -5.87 16.09 -6.51
N GLY A 157 -5.62 17.14 -5.73
CA GLY A 157 -6.05 18.52 -6.07
C GLY A 157 -7.51 18.84 -5.77
N LYS A 158 -8.23 18.01 -5.02
CA LYS A 158 -9.67 18.19 -4.72
C LYS A 158 -9.99 19.20 -3.62
N TRP A 159 -8.99 19.79 -2.99
CA TRP A 159 -9.17 20.74 -1.89
C TRP A 159 -10.01 21.97 -2.25
N ALA A 160 -9.96 22.40 -3.52
CA ALA A 160 -10.75 23.54 -4.04
C ALA A 160 -12.08 23.10 -4.68
N GLY A 161 -12.38 21.79 -4.68
CA GLY A 161 -13.59 21.19 -5.24
C GLY A 161 -13.29 20.07 -6.23
N PRO A 162 -14.26 19.17 -6.47
CA PRO A 162 -14.07 18.00 -7.34
C PRO A 162 -13.66 18.33 -8.78
N GLN A 163 -14.07 19.50 -9.27
CA GLN A 163 -13.75 19.99 -10.63
C GLN A 163 -12.24 20.25 -10.84
N TYR A 164 -11.47 20.36 -9.77
CA TYR A 164 -10.02 20.54 -9.81
C TYR A 164 -9.25 19.24 -9.61
N ALA A 165 -9.97 18.12 -9.54
CA ALA A 165 -9.33 16.83 -9.41
C ALA A 165 -8.39 16.56 -10.60
N MET A 166 -7.17 16.16 -10.29
CA MET A 166 -6.18 15.72 -11.26
C MET A 166 -5.86 14.25 -11.02
N LYS A 167 -5.44 13.55 -12.07
CA LYS A 167 -4.99 12.17 -11.96
C LYS A 167 -3.78 12.11 -11.02
N GLY A 168 -3.88 11.28 -10.00
CA GLY A 168 -2.78 10.83 -9.16
C GLY A 168 -2.23 9.49 -9.63
N GLY A 169 -1.52 8.78 -8.79
CA GLY A 169 -0.98 7.46 -9.13
C GLY A 169 -0.17 6.86 -8.00
N LEU A 170 0.31 5.65 -8.24
CA LEU A 170 1.29 4.99 -7.39
C LEU A 170 2.68 5.51 -7.73
N GLY A 171 3.45 5.85 -6.70
CA GLY A 171 4.88 6.13 -6.83
C GLY A 171 5.68 5.22 -5.89
N SER A 172 6.89 4.90 -6.28
CA SER A 172 7.80 4.08 -5.49
C SER A 172 9.22 4.60 -5.62
N ASN A 173 9.96 4.65 -4.54
CA ASN A 173 11.35 5.09 -4.56
C ASN A 173 12.17 4.30 -3.54
N HIS A 174 13.48 4.20 -3.80
CA HIS A 174 14.48 3.64 -2.91
C HIS A 174 15.71 4.56 -2.89
N ILE A 175 16.21 4.83 -1.69
CA ILE A 175 17.46 5.57 -1.49
C ILE A 175 18.51 4.59 -0.99
N ASP A 176 19.68 4.54 -1.65
CA ASP A 176 20.80 3.63 -1.30
C ASP A 176 21.16 3.79 0.19
N PRO A 177 21.16 2.70 0.98
CA PRO A 177 21.50 2.71 2.41
C PRO A 177 22.95 3.14 2.69
N ASN A 178 23.83 3.16 1.69
CA ASN A 178 25.17 3.75 1.80
C ASN A 178 25.17 5.29 1.73
N ALA A 179 24.12 5.91 1.22
CA ALA A 179 23.82 7.31 1.49
C ALA A 179 23.20 7.34 2.89
N ARG A 180 23.76 8.07 3.84
CA ARG A 180 23.41 8.11 5.28
C ARG A 180 21.92 8.27 5.66
N LEU A 181 21.01 8.12 4.73
CA LEU A 181 19.56 8.16 4.89
C LEU A 181 18.96 7.12 3.95
N CYS A 182 18.39 6.07 4.52
CA CYS A 182 17.58 5.10 3.79
C CYS A 182 16.11 5.52 3.96
N MET A 183 15.46 5.96 2.88
CA MET A 183 14.02 6.18 2.84
C MET A 183 13.45 5.40 1.68
N SER A 184 12.62 4.42 1.97
CA SER A 184 11.77 3.80 0.97
C SER A 184 10.34 4.29 1.19
N SER A 185 9.72 4.87 0.20
CA SER A 185 8.34 5.33 0.28
C SER A 185 7.53 4.83 -0.90
N ALA A 186 6.38 4.25 -0.60
CA ALA A 186 5.30 4.13 -1.57
C ALA A 186 4.34 5.30 -1.30
N VAL A 187 4.25 6.23 -2.23
CA VAL A 187 3.35 7.38 -2.10
C VAL A 187 2.14 7.14 -2.98
N THR A 188 1.02 6.81 -2.36
CA THR A 188 -0.28 7.00 -2.99
C THR A 188 -0.75 8.39 -2.59
N GLY A 189 -1.08 9.23 -3.57
CA GLY A 189 -1.63 10.55 -3.31
C GLY A 189 -2.99 10.43 -2.63
N PHE A 190 -3.04 10.54 -1.31
CA PHE A 190 -4.25 10.66 -0.54
C PHE A 190 -4.64 12.12 -0.41
N MET A 191 -5.76 12.49 -0.99
CA MET A 191 -6.43 13.75 -0.71
C MET A 191 -7.84 13.44 -0.26
N SER A 192 -8.14 13.76 0.99
CA SER A 192 -9.48 13.68 1.56
C SER A 192 -10.46 14.58 0.78
N THR A 193 -11.66 14.08 0.56
CA THR A 193 -12.74 14.80 -0.14
C THR A 193 -13.32 15.96 0.68
N TYR A 194 -12.90 16.12 1.92
CA TYR A 194 -13.41 17.13 2.86
C TYR A 194 -12.26 18.00 3.39
N GLY A 195 -11.75 18.90 2.55
CA GLY A 195 -11.11 20.16 2.94
C GLY A 195 -10.04 20.12 4.04
N VAL A 196 -9.24 19.07 4.15
CA VAL A 196 -8.09 19.03 5.05
C VAL A 196 -6.85 18.69 4.23
N ASP A 197 -5.95 19.63 4.16
CA ASP A 197 -4.71 19.62 3.36
C ASP A 197 -3.61 18.76 3.99
N GLU A 198 -3.87 17.47 4.23
CA GLU A 198 -2.81 16.61 4.76
C GLU A 198 -2.81 15.24 4.05
N PRO A 199 -1.67 14.75 3.60
CA PRO A 199 -1.57 13.38 3.07
C PRO A 199 -1.83 12.37 4.19
N ALA A 200 -2.81 11.50 3.98
CA ALA A 200 -3.08 10.41 4.91
C ALA A 200 -2.08 9.27 4.66
N GLY A 201 -1.24 9.00 5.64
CA GLY A 201 -0.44 7.80 5.74
C GLY A 201 0.85 7.78 4.91
N THR A 202 1.96 8.15 5.53
CA THR A 202 3.30 7.80 5.05
C THR A 202 3.78 6.62 5.89
N PHE A 203 4.08 5.49 5.25
CA PHE A 203 4.79 4.40 5.93
C PHE A 203 6.29 4.69 5.81
N THR A 204 6.95 4.92 6.93
CA THR A 204 8.40 5.10 6.98
C THR A 204 9.01 4.01 7.83
N ASP A 205 10.04 3.34 7.29
CA ASP A 205 10.97 2.54 8.08
C ASP A 205 11.86 3.47 8.91
N LEU A 206 11.99 3.18 10.18
CA LEU A 206 12.98 3.76 11.09
C LEU A 206 14.13 2.78 11.32
#